data_4ff6eee270354bbf85783f57f525e4a8
#
_entry.id   4ff6eee270354bbf85783f57f525e4a8
#
_cell.length_a   1.000
_cell.length_b   1.000
_cell.length_c   1.000
_cell.angle_alpha   90.00
_cell.angle_beta   90.00
_cell.angle_gamma   90.00
#
_symmetry.space_group_name_H-M   'P 1'
#
loop_
_entity.id
_entity.type
_entity.pdbx_description
1 polymer ?
#
loop_
_entity_poly.entity_id
_entity_poly.type
_entity_poly.pdbx_seq_one_letter_code
_entity_poly.pdbx_strand_id
1 'polypeptide(L)'
;STELDTSGFTNPAGKNADDLVQYAIHAYQEHWGYVWGTFGLVLTESLFEAKLAQYPDALAGNADFIRQTWVGGRTTDCVGLIKGYGWLDAETEEIVYNTNGMPDITANEIYHAATVSGTIDTIPETPGLAVWHDGHIGVYIGNGEVVEAMGTRYGVVKTKLEGARWTHWLKIPYISYD
;
A
#
# COMPACT_ATOMS: atom_id res chain seq x y z
N SER A 1 9.45 -5.40 -14.14
CA SER A 1 9.32 -4.03 -14.61
C SER A 1 9.13 -3.06 -13.44
N THR A 2 9.62 -1.85 -13.57
CA THR A 2 9.40 -0.77 -12.60
C THR A 2 8.38 0.26 -13.10
N GLU A 3 7.80 0.05 -14.27
CA GLU A 3 6.80 0.97 -14.81
C GLU A 3 5.48 0.84 -14.06
N LEU A 4 4.82 1.97 -13.83
CA LEU A 4 3.44 2.00 -13.35
C LEU A 4 2.50 1.93 -14.55
N ASP A 5 1.36 1.28 -14.37
CA ASP A 5 0.35 1.15 -15.41
C ASP A 5 -0.98 1.69 -14.89
N THR A 6 -1.39 2.84 -15.42
CA THR A 6 -2.66 3.48 -15.08
C THR A 6 -3.73 3.29 -16.15
N SER A 7 -3.45 2.48 -17.18
CA SER A 7 -4.35 2.30 -18.32
C SER A 7 -5.70 1.71 -17.92
N GLY A 8 -5.76 0.95 -16.84
CA GLY A 8 -6.99 0.38 -16.31
C GLY A 8 -7.77 1.28 -15.35
N PHE A 9 -7.28 2.50 -15.08
CA PHE A 9 -7.95 3.41 -14.15
C PHE A 9 -9.24 3.95 -14.75
N THR A 10 -10.28 4.01 -13.93
CA THR A 10 -11.60 4.51 -14.33
C THR A 10 -11.68 6.03 -14.22
N ASN A 11 -10.98 6.61 -13.26
CA ASN A 11 -10.91 8.07 -13.07
C ASN A 11 -9.53 8.46 -12.58
N PRO A 12 -8.53 8.57 -13.49
CA PRO A 12 -7.15 8.87 -13.10
C PRO A 12 -6.98 10.20 -12.36
N ALA A 13 -7.82 11.17 -12.63
CA ALA A 13 -7.74 12.50 -12.01
C ALA A 13 -8.24 12.50 -10.57
N GLY A 14 -9.11 11.58 -10.20
CA GLY A 14 -9.67 11.46 -8.85
C GLY A 14 -9.18 10.18 -8.17
N LYS A 15 -8.94 10.25 -6.86
CA LYS A 15 -8.58 9.06 -6.10
C LYS A 15 -9.86 8.33 -5.69
N ASN A 16 -9.94 7.05 -6.05
CA ASN A 16 -11.17 6.27 -5.88
C ASN A 16 -10.85 4.78 -5.60
N ALA A 17 -11.85 4.08 -5.09
CA ALA A 17 -11.71 2.69 -4.68
C ALA A 17 -11.33 1.76 -5.83
N ASP A 18 -11.95 1.92 -7.00
CA ASP A 18 -11.69 1.05 -8.16
C ASP A 18 -10.24 1.17 -8.64
N ASP A 19 -9.73 2.38 -8.69
CA ASP A 19 -8.35 2.62 -9.14
C ASP A 19 -7.33 2.20 -8.07
N LEU A 20 -7.66 2.32 -6.79
CA LEU A 20 -6.84 1.74 -5.72
C LEU A 20 -6.70 0.23 -5.89
N VAL A 21 -7.78 -0.46 -6.22
CA VAL A 21 -7.75 -1.91 -6.47
C VAL A 21 -6.82 -2.24 -7.64
N GLN A 22 -6.94 -1.50 -8.74
CA GLN A 22 -6.07 -1.71 -9.91
C GLN A 22 -4.60 -1.46 -9.57
N TYR A 23 -4.32 -0.40 -8.82
CA TYR A 23 -2.97 -0.07 -8.36
C TYR A 23 -2.40 -1.18 -7.46
N ALA A 24 -3.17 -1.65 -6.49
CA ALA A 24 -2.74 -2.71 -5.58
C ALA A 24 -2.49 -4.03 -6.31
N ILE A 25 -3.36 -4.40 -7.25
CA ILE A 25 -3.18 -5.62 -8.07
C ILE A 25 -1.91 -5.50 -8.92
N HIS A 26 -1.65 -4.33 -9.51
CA HIS A 26 -0.42 -4.09 -10.27
C HIS A 26 0.82 -4.28 -9.38
N ALA A 27 0.82 -3.71 -8.19
CA ALA A 27 1.92 -3.88 -7.24
C ALA A 27 2.16 -5.35 -6.90
N TYR A 28 1.10 -6.12 -6.72
CA TYR A 28 1.18 -7.56 -6.50
C TYR A 28 1.76 -8.29 -7.72
N GLN A 29 1.23 -8.00 -8.91
CA GLN A 29 1.68 -8.64 -10.15
C GLN A 29 3.14 -8.36 -10.48
N GLU A 30 3.60 -7.14 -10.20
CA GLU A 30 5.00 -6.73 -10.39
C GLU A 30 5.90 -7.11 -9.22
N HIS A 31 5.36 -7.75 -8.20
CA HIS A 31 6.09 -8.27 -7.06
C HIS A 31 6.92 -7.19 -6.34
N TRP A 32 6.25 -6.10 -5.96
CA TRP A 32 6.93 -5.05 -5.20
C TRP A 32 7.48 -5.59 -3.88
N GLY A 33 8.66 -5.10 -3.49
CA GLY A 33 9.27 -5.46 -2.23
C GLY A 33 8.69 -4.70 -1.05
N TYR A 34 9.08 -5.14 0.13
CA TYR A 34 8.72 -4.49 1.38
C TYR A 34 9.95 -3.85 2.01
N VAL A 35 9.88 -2.54 2.24
CA VAL A 35 10.87 -1.80 3.02
C VAL A 35 10.13 -0.76 3.86
N TRP A 36 10.36 -0.80 5.17
CA TRP A 36 9.76 0.15 6.11
C TRP A 36 10.04 1.60 5.69
N GLY A 37 8.99 2.42 5.67
CA GLY A 37 9.11 3.84 5.33
C GLY A 37 9.10 4.14 3.84
N THR A 38 8.86 3.15 2.96
CA THR A 38 8.73 3.36 1.52
C THR A 38 7.26 3.30 1.08
N PHE A 39 6.98 3.84 -0.10
CA PHE A 39 5.60 4.04 -0.54
C PHE A 39 5.42 3.87 -2.05
N GLY A 40 6.20 3.00 -2.67
CA GLY A 40 6.04 2.63 -4.07
C GLY A 40 7.09 3.18 -5.03
N LEU A 41 8.04 3.94 -4.56
CA LEU A 41 9.16 4.40 -5.39
C LEU A 41 10.10 3.24 -5.73
N VAL A 42 10.84 3.38 -6.83
CA VAL A 42 11.95 2.47 -7.13
C VAL A 42 13.00 2.63 -6.04
N LEU A 43 13.35 1.51 -5.39
CA LEU A 43 14.36 1.50 -4.35
C LEU A 43 15.75 1.50 -4.99
N THR A 44 16.31 2.68 -5.19
CA THR A 44 17.71 2.82 -5.58
C THR A 44 18.61 2.59 -4.37
N GLU A 45 19.89 2.33 -4.61
CA GLU A 45 20.85 2.20 -3.52
C GLU A 45 20.89 3.47 -2.65
N SER A 46 20.82 4.65 -3.28
CA SER A 46 20.83 5.92 -2.55
C SER A 46 19.56 6.11 -1.71
N LEU A 47 18.37 5.70 -2.23
CA LEU A 47 17.15 5.76 -1.45
C LEU A 47 17.19 4.79 -0.28
N PHE A 48 17.71 3.58 -0.49
CA PHE A 48 17.87 2.62 0.59
C PHE A 48 18.80 3.15 1.68
N GLU A 49 19.95 3.72 1.31
CA GLU A 49 20.87 4.32 2.28
C GLU A 49 20.19 5.44 3.09
N ALA A 50 19.38 6.28 2.44
CA ALA A 50 18.62 7.32 3.12
C ALA A 50 17.60 6.75 4.11
N LYS A 51 16.89 5.69 3.73
CA LYS A 51 15.92 5.02 4.60
C LYS A 51 16.60 4.32 5.75
N LEU A 52 17.74 3.68 5.50
CA LEU A 52 18.53 3.02 6.54
C LEU A 52 19.03 4.03 7.58
N ALA A 53 19.43 5.21 7.16
CA ALA A 53 19.82 6.30 8.06
C ALA A 53 18.63 6.84 8.86
N GLN A 54 17.46 6.89 8.24
CA GLN A 54 16.22 7.40 8.86
C GLN A 54 15.63 6.38 9.85
N TYR A 55 15.68 5.10 9.53
CA TYR A 55 15.04 4.01 10.30
C TYR A 55 16.03 2.87 10.61
N PRO A 56 17.14 3.16 11.32
CA PRO A 56 18.16 2.11 11.54
C PRO A 56 17.63 0.92 12.33
N ASP A 57 16.75 1.16 13.32
CA ASP A 57 16.21 0.07 14.13
C ASP A 57 15.32 -0.87 13.33
N ALA A 58 14.60 -0.34 12.34
CA ALA A 58 13.71 -1.15 11.50
C ALA A 58 14.45 -1.87 10.39
N LEU A 59 15.55 -1.30 9.86
CA LEU A 59 16.16 -1.75 8.60
C LEU A 59 17.54 -2.40 8.73
N ALA A 60 18.34 -2.02 9.73
CA ALA A 60 19.75 -2.47 9.80
C ALA A 60 19.86 -4.00 9.86
N GLY A 61 18.99 -4.66 10.61
CA GLY A 61 19.02 -6.12 10.75
C GLY A 61 18.68 -6.89 9.48
N ASN A 62 18.05 -6.25 8.50
CA ASN A 62 17.66 -6.87 7.23
C ASN A 62 18.36 -6.24 6.02
N ALA A 63 19.39 -5.41 6.25
CA ALA A 63 20.00 -4.63 5.18
C ALA A 63 20.53 -5.50 4.04
N ASP A 64 21.22 -6.60 4.35
CA ASP A 64 21.75 -7.50 3.32
C ASP A 64 20.64 -8.16 2.51
N PHE A 65 19.59 -8.63 3.18
CA PHE A 65 18.43 -9.21 2.51
C PHE A 65 17.76 -8.20 1.57
N ILE A 66 17.57 -6.96 2.03
CA ILE A 66 16.94 -5.91 1.24
C ILE A 66 17.77 -5.57 0.00
N ARG A 67 19.10 -5.42 0.16
CA ARG A 67 19.99 -5.14 -0.96
C ARG A 67 19.96 -6.25 -2.00
N GLN A 68 19.97 -7.49 -1.58
CA GLN A 68 19.99 -8.64 -2.48
C GLN A 68 18.64 -8.86 -3.17
N THR A 69 17.54 -8.53 -2.50
CA THR A 69 16.20 -8.93 -2.94
C THR A 69 15.40 -7.76 -3.55
N TRP A 70 15.44 -6.59 -2.92
CA TRP A 70 14.49 -5.51 -3.24
C TRP A 70 15.09 -4.29 -3.92
N VAL A 71 16.39 -4.01 -3.75
CA VAL A 71 17.02 -2.87 -4.42
C VAL A 71 16.95 -3.06 -5.94
N GLY A 72 16.54 -2.02 -6.64
CA GLY A 72 16.35 -2.01 -8.10
C GLY A 72 14.89 -2.14 -8.53
N GLY A 73 14.00 -2.55 -7.63
CA GLY A 73 12.56 -2.62 -7.88
C GLY A 73 11.78 -1.63 -7.03
N ARG A 74 10.48 -1.57 -7.23
CA ARG A 74 9.61 -0.75 -6.37
C ARG A 74 9.38 -1.43 -5.04
N THR A 75 9.32 -0.63 -3.98
CA THR A 75 9.08 -1.10 -2.62
C THR A 75 8.06 -0.23 -1.92
N THR A 76 7.40 -0.82 -0.94
CA THR A 76 6.43 -0.13 -0.11
C THR A 76 6.35 -0.81 1.26
N ASP A 77 5.86 -0.09 2.28
CA ASP A 77 5.37 -0.74 3.49
C ASP A 77 3.85 -0.88 3.43
N CYS A 78 3.23 -1.35 4.51
CA CYS A 78 1.81 -1.70 4.48
C CYS A 78 0.92 -0.49 4.14
N VAL A 79 1.08 0.62 4.83
CA VAL A 79 0.30 1.83 4.60
C VAL A 79 0.81 2.61 3.38
N GLY A 80 2.09 2.44 3.05
CA GLY A 80 2.70 3.04 1.86
C GLY A 80 2.05 2.59 0.56
N LEU A 81 1.49 1.39 0.52
CA LEU A 81 0.73 0.90 -0.63
C LEU A 81 -0.49 1.80 -0.91
N ILE A 82 -1.20 2.21 0.12
CA ILE A 82 -2.35 3.12 0.01
C ILE A 82 -1.88 4.55 -0.26
N LYS A 83 -0.91 5.03 0.51
CA LYS A 83 -0.39 6.39 0.36
C LYS A 83 0.24 6.61 -1.01
N GLY A 84 0.98 5.64 -1.51
CA GLY A 84 1.59 5.71 -2.85
C GLY A 84 0.54 5.88 -3.94
N TYR A 85 -0.57 5.17 -3.85
CA TYR A 85 -1.70 5.41 -4.76
C TYR A 85 -2.21 6.85 -4.62
N GLY A 86 -2.42 7.32 -3.39
CA GLY A 86 -2.89 8.69 -3.15
C GLY A 86 -1.94 9.76 -3.70
N TRP A 87 -0.65 9.49 -3.66
CA TRP A 87 0.38 10.42 -4.14
C TRP A 87 0.75 10.24 -5.62
N LEU A 88 0.08 9.32 -6.31
CA LEU A 88 0.35 9.09 -7.73
C LEU A 88 -0.20 10.24 -8.57
N ASP A 89 0.66 10.84 -9.38
CA ASP A 89 0.26 11.72 -10.48
C ASP A 89 -0.03 10.82 -11.69
N ALA A 90 -1.30 10.71 -12.05
CA ALA A 90 -1.70 9.80 -13.12
C ALA A 90 -1.30 10.28 -14.52
N GLU A 91 -0.99 11.56 -14.71
CA GLU A 91 -0.50 12.08 -15.99
C GLU A 91 0.96 11.73 -16.21
N THR A 92 1.79 11.92 -15.18
CA THR A 92 3.24 11.64 -15.27
C THR A 92 3.59 10.23 -14.84
N GLU A 93 2.67 9.52 -14.19
CA GLU A 93 2.91 8.20 -13.57
C GLU A 93 4.03 8.23 -12.52
N GLU A 94 4.21 9.38 -11.87
CA GLU A 94 5.15 9.55 -10.77
C GLU A 94 4.41 9.61 -9.43
N ILE A 95 5.01 9.01 -8.41
CA ILE A 95 4.53 9.11 -7.04
C ILE A 95 5.21 10.32 -6.40
N VAL A 96 4.41 11.33 -6.05
CA VAL A 96 4.92 12.60 -5.52
C VAL A 96 4.44 12.74 -4.07
N TYR A 97 5.38 12.65 -3.15
CA TYR A 97 5.14 12.65 -1.71
C TYR A 97 4.25 13.83 -1.29
N ASN A 98 3.26 13.53 -0.46
CA ASN A 98 2.40 14.51 0.21
C ASN A 98 1.54 15.35 -0.75
N THR A 99 1.06 14.75 -1.83
CA THR A 99 0.19 15.40 -2.82
C THR A 99 -1.24 14.84 -2.77
N ASN A 100 -2.14 15.46 -3.53
CA ASN A 100 -3.52 14.99 -3.77
C ASN A 100 -4.37 14.85 -2.51
N GLY A 101 -4.03 15.56 -1.44
CA GLY A 101 -4.79 15.50 -0.20
C GLY A 101 -4.60 14.21 0.62
N MET A 102 -3.72 13.32 0.20
CA MET A 102 -3.37 12.12 0.97
C MET A 102 -2.33 12.50 2.04
N PRO A 103 -2.65 12.42 3.33
CA PRO A 103 -1.69 12.77 4.37
C PRO A 103 -0.66 11.63 4.58
N ASP A 104 0.49 12.00 5.11
CA ASP A 104 1.52 11.03 5.51
C ASP A 104 1.22 10.57 6.95
N ILE A 105 0.40 9.53 7.05
CA ILE A 105 -0.05 8.98 8.33
C ILE A 105 0.15 7.47 8.37
N THR A 106 0.10 6.92 9.58
CA THR A 106 0.28 5.49 9.82
C THR A 106 -0.99 4.69 9.51
N ALA A 107 -0.86 3.36 9.47
CA ALA A 107 -2.00 2.45 9.33
C ALA A 107 -3.05 2.69 10.42
N ASN A 108 -2.61 2.84 11.66
CA ASN A 108 -3.51 3.10 12.78
C ASN A 108 -4.20 4.45 12.66
N GLU A 109 -3.46 5.47 12.22
CA GLU A 109 -4.04 6.80 12.02
C GLU A 109 -5.08 6.83 10.91
N ILE A 110 -4.89 6.09 9.81
CA ILE A 110 -5.93 5.96 8.78
C ILE A 110 -7.20 5.33 9.36
N TYR A 111 -7.05 4.25 10.13
CA TYR A 111 -8.20 3.59 10.77
C TYR A 111 -8.93 4.55 11.69
N HIS A 112 -8.21 5.27 12.56
CA HIS A 112 -8.83 6.21 13.51
C HIS A 112 -9.46 7.43 12.83
N ALA A 113 -9.00 7.81 11.64
CA ALA A 113 -9.59 8.90 10.88
C ALA A 113 -10.86 8.47 10.12
N ALA A 114 -11.10 7.17 9.96
CA ALA A 114 -12.23 6.67 9.20
C ALA A 114 -13.56 6.97 9.89
N THR A 115 -14.54 7.41 9.09
CA THR A 115 -15.91 7.66 9.56
C THR A 115 -16.87 6.53 9.19
N VAL A 116 -16.45 5.64 8.28
CA VAL A 116 -17.20 4.45 7.89
C VAL A 116 -16.31 3.24 8.09
N SER A 117 -16.65 2.42 9.06
CA SER A 117 -15.88 1.24 9.43
C SER A 117 -16.78 0.24 10.15
N GLY A 118 -16.27 -0.97 10.33
CA GLY A 118 -16.95 -2.02 11.07
C GLY A 118 -16.01 -3.17 11.41
N THR A 119 -16.50 -4.12 12.18
CA THR A 119 -15.77 -5.35 12.47
C THR A 119 -15.64 -6.19 11.22
N ILE A 120 -14.59 -6.98 11.12
CA ILE A 120 -14.26 -7.69 9.87
C ILE A 120 -15.34 -8.66 9.43
N ASP A 121 -16.08 -9.24 10.36
CA ASP A 121 -17.19 -10.13 10.05
C ASP A 121 -18.37 -9.43 9.35
N THR A 122 -18.39 -8.09 9.37
CA THR A 122 -19.44 -7.28 8.73
C THR A 122 -18.98 -6.67 7.41
N ILE A 123 -17.81 -7.04 6.89
CA ILE A 123 -17.26 -6.40 5.71
C ILE A 123 -18.22 -6.51 4.52
N PRO A 124 -18.61 -5.37 3.90
CA PRO A 124 -19.39 -5.43 2.67
C PRO A 124 -18.53 -5.87 1.49
N GLU A 125 -19.16 -6.40 0.45
CA GLU A 125 -18.46 -6.79 -0.77
C GLU A 125 -18.18 -5.55 -1.63
N THR A 126 -17.27 -4.73 -1.15
CA THR A 126 -16.88 -3.47 -1.79
C THR A 126 -15.36 -3.48 -2.01
N PRO A 127 -14.89 -3.81 -3.22
CA PRO A 127 -13.46 -3.71 -3.52
C PRO A 127 -12.93 -2.30 -3.29
N GLY A 128 -11.75 -2.18 -2.73
CA GLY A 128 -11.12 -0.90 -2.40
C GLY A 128 -11.28 -0.49 -0.95
N LEU A 129 -12.08 -1.21 -0.16
CA LEU A 129 -12.04 -1.04 1.29
C LEU A 129 -10.65 -1.40 1.81
N ALA A 130 -10.23 -0.76 2.89
CA ALA A 130 -9.07 -1.21 3.63
C ALA A 130 -9.50 -2.25 4.68
N VAL A 131 -8.64 -3.20 4.94
CA VAL A 131 -8.73 -4.11 6.08
C VAL A 131 -7.57 -3.82 7.03
N TRP A 132 -7.84 -3.91 8.33
CA TRP A 132 -6.94 -3.40 9.34
C TRP A 132 -6.93 -4.28 10.58
N HIS A 133 -5.77 -4.40 11.20
CA HIS A 133 -5.59 -4.74 12.59
C HIS A 133 -4.50 -3.82 13.16
N ASP A 134 -4.36 -3.75 14.46
CA ASP A 134 -3.38 -2.88 15.10
C ASP A 134 -1.99 -3.05 14.44
N GLY A 135 -1.50 -1.97 13.87
CA GLY A 135 -0.17 -1.89 13.23
C GLY A 135 -0.09 -2.37 11.78
N HIS A 136 -1.21 -2.78 11.15
CA HIS A 136 -1.16 -3.29 9.77
C HIS A 136 -2.43 -2.97 8.99
N ILE A 137 -2.29 -2.78 7.68
CA ILE A 137 -3.40 -2.47 6.79
C ILE A 137 -3.17 -3.12 5.43
N GLY A 138 -4.26 -3.50 4.77
CA GLY A 138 -4.24 -4.05 3.42
C GLY A 138 -5.42 -3.54 2.61
N VAL A 139 -5.45 -3.89 1.34
CA VAL A 139 -6.51 -3.49 0.40
C VAL A 139 -7.36 -4.69 0.06
N TYR A 140 -8.65 -4.62 0.38
CA TYR A 140 -9.61 -5.65 -0.02
C TYR A 140 -9.89 -5.50 -1.52
N ILE A 141 -9.65 -6.54 -2.29
CA ILE A 141 -9.83 -6.49 -3.75
C ILE A 141 -11.07 -7.23 -4.23
N GLY A 142 -11.91 -7.67 -3.29
CA GLY A 142 -13.13 -8.43 -3.60
C GLY A 142 -12.93 -9.94 -3.57
N ASN A 143 -14.01 -10.67 -3.60
CA ASN A 143 -14.02 -12.14 -3.65
C ASN A 143 -13.22 -12.81 -2.53
N GLY A 144 -13.18 -12.19 -1.35
CA GLY A 144 -12.46 -12.74 -0.20
C GLY A 144 -10.94 -12.64 -0.31
N GLU A 145 -10.42 -11.75 -1.15
CA GLU A 145 -8.98 -11.59 -1.35
C GLU A 145 -8.48 -10.20 -0.93
N VAL A 146 -7.26 -10.17 -0.43
CA VAL A 146 -6.57 -8.96 0.02
C VAL A 146 -5.22 -8.86 -0.66
N VAL A 147 -4.84 -7.66 -1.08
CA VAL A 147 -3.46 -7.34 -1.45
C VAL A 147 -2.85 -6.55 -0.32
N GLU A 148 -1.70 -6.98 0.17
CA GLU A 148 -1.02 -6.36 1.30
C GLU A 148 0.49 -6.40 1.14
N ALA A 149 1.16 -5.36 1.59
CA ALA A 149 2.61 -5.36 1.77
C ALA A 149 2.88 -6.02 3.13
N MET A 150 3.22 -7.31 3.10
CA MET A 150 3.11 -8.19 4.25
C MET A 150 4.32 -8.16 5.18
N GLY A 151 5.49 -7.82 4.65
CA GLY A 151 6.71 -7.77 5.44
C GLY A 151 7.96 -7.92 4.58
N THR A 152 9.12 -7.68 5.19
CA THR A 152 10.41 -7.61 4.50
C THR A 152 10.69 -8.82 3.62
N ARG A 153 10.32 -10.02 4.09
CA ARG A 153 10.64 -11.27 3.38
C ARG A 153 9.61 -11.66 2.32
N TYR A 154 8.49 -10.96 2.27
CA TYR A 154 7.36 -11.34 1.42
C TYR A 154 7.07 -10.32 0.32
N GLY A 155 7.26 -9.03 0.59
CA GLY A 155 6.83 -7.97 -0.32
C GLY A 155 5.32 -7.85 -0.39
N VAL A 156 4.83 -7.40 -1.54
CA VAL A 156 3.39 -7.26 -1.80
C VAL A 156 2.85 -8.60 -2.28
N VAL A 157 1.87 -9.10 -1.56
CA VAL A 157 1.28 -10.43 -1.78
C VAL A 157 -0.24 -10.36 -1.83
N LYS A 158 -0.85 -11.40 -2.39
CA LYS A 158 -2.30 -11.59 -2.36
C LYS A 158 -2.61 -12.70 -1.37
N THR A 159 -3.48 -12.41 -0.41
CA THR A 159 -3.84 -13.30 0.67
C THR A 159 -5.34 -13.46 0.76
N LYS A 160 -5.80 -14.46 1.50
CA LYS A 160 -7.22 -14.65 1.76
C LYS A 160 -7.66 -13.86 2.97
N LEU A 161 -8.81 -13.22 2.86
CA LEU A 161 -9.45 -12.52 3.98
C LEU A 161 -9.76 -13.49 5.12
N GLU A 162 -10.34 -14.65 4.78
CA GLU A 162 -10.71 -15.66 5.75
C GLU A 162 -9.48 -16.29 6.39
N GLY A 163 -9.51 -16.43 7.72
CA GLY A 163 -8.41 -17.01 8.49
C GLY A 163 -7.25 -16.06 8.77
N ALA A 164 -7.30 -14.84 8.27
CA ALA A 164 -6.32 -13.82 8.56
C ALA A 164 -6.62 -13.12 9.90
N ARG A 165 -5.72 -12.23 10.33
CA ARG A 165 -5.81 -11.53 11.62
C ARG A 165 -6.54 -10.20 11.58
N TRP A 166 -7.18 -9.85 10.45
CA TRP A 166 -7.89 -8.60 10.32
C TRP A 166 -8.98 -8.48 11.38
N THR A 167 -9.12 -7.30 11.98
CA THR A 167 -10.14 -7.03 12.99
C THR A 167 -11.25 -6.14 12.49
N HIS A 168 -10.92 -5.21 11.57
CA HIS A 168 -11.87 -4.21 11.07
C HIS A 168 -11.67 -3.97 9.58
N TRP A 169 -12.72 -3.46 8.96
CA TRP A 169 -12.69 -2.85 7.63
C TRP A 169 -13.02 -1.37 7.74
N LEU A 170 -12.62 -0.60 6.73
CA LEU A 170 -12.91 0.83 6.70
C LEU A 170 -12.95 1.35 5.26
N LYS A 171 -13.72 2.42 5.06
CA LYS A 171 -13.54 3.30 3.90
C LYS A 171 -12.39 4.25 4.19
N ILE A 172 -11.42 4.26 3.28
CA ILE A 172 -10.28 5.19 3.39
C ILE A 172 -10.80 6.61 3.18
N PRO A 173 -10.61 7.53 4.16
CA PRO A 173 -11.28 8.83 4.12
C PRO A 173 -10.81 9.76 3.01
N TYR A 174 -9.71 9.43 2.33
CA TYR A 174 -9.05 10.29 1.36
C TYR A 174 -9.31 9.88 -0.09
N ILE A 175 -10.13 8.88 -0.32
CA ILE A 175 -10.53 8.42 -1.64
C ILE A 175 -12.05 8.29 -1.74
N SER A 176 -12.57 8.28 -2.97
CA SER A 176 -14.00 8.15 -3.24
C SER A 176 -14.43 6.68 -3.37
N TYR A 177 -15.62 6.37 -2.88
CA TYR A 177 -16.25 5.05 -2.99
C TYR A 177 -17.54 5.08 -3.83
N ASP A 178 -17.78 6.15 -4.52
CA ASP A 178 -18.99 6.30 -5.35
C ASP A 178 -18.84 5.72 -6.75
#